data_7307723a5623446e49ea5484a65e4484
#
_entry.id   7307723a5623446e49ea5484a65e4484
#
_cell.length_a   1.000
_cell.length_b   1.000
_cell.length_c   1.000
_cell.angle_alpha   90.00
_cell.angle_beta   90.00
_cell.angle_gamma   90.00
#
_symmetry.space_group_name_H-M   'P 1'
#
loop_
_entity.id
_entity.type
_entity.pdbx_description
1 polymer ?
#
loop_
_entity_poly.entity_id
_entity_poly.type
_entity_poly.pdbx_seq_one_letter_code
_entity_poly.pdbx_strand_id
1 'polypeptide(L)'
;MAFYRPDQVMQEYLAVQLKRLAADGRERLLESVAVTWVRYDSETPVAGSGVGAAWADQRLMYPASVVKLIYAMAVEAWLQRDLLPDGAELRRAMRDMIADSSNDATGLLVDLLTGTTSGPSLQGEGWELWQLQRRLVNDWLKGFQWPELDAVNCCQKTWGDGPYGRERVFYGEALENRNALTTAATARALEAVMTDAVLSPPACKRLRDLLARSLASEQRQADPENQVDGFLGAGLPQGSRLWSKAGWMSQARHDAAWWRTLDDSPTLLVVFSEGAACAKDETLLPELARQLAAFQC
;
A
#
# COMPACT_ATOMS: atom_id res chain seq x y z
N MET A 1 11.34 -5.50 16.67
CA MET A 1 10.80 -4.24 17.24
C MET A 1 10.04 -3.52 16.14
N ALA A 2 8.95 -2.82 16.46
CA ALA A 2 8.25 -1.97 15.49
C ALA A 2 9.21 -0.95 14.87
N PHE A 3 8.98 -0.56 13.62
CA PHE A 3 9.84 0.42 12.90
C PHE A 3 9.64 1.87 13.41
N TYR A 4 8.70 2.12 14.28
CA TYR A 4 8.46 3.39 14.98
C TYR A 4 8.42 3.14 16.50
N ARG A 5 8.55 4.21 17.29
CA ARG A 5 8.40 4.17 18.75
C ARG A 5 6.91 4.26 19.11
N PRO A 6 6.36 3.30 19.86
CA PRO A 6 4.98 3.38 20.34
C PRO A 6 4.76 4.60 21.26
N ASP A 7 3.61 5.27 21.09
CA ASP A 7 3.17 6.39 21.90
C ASP A 7 1.81 6.10 22.54
N GLN A 8 1.74 6.20 23.86
CA GLN A 8 0.56 5.84 24.64
C GLN A 8 -0.62 6.81 24.38
N VAL A 9 -0.32 8.11 24.25
CA VAL A 9 -1.37 9.13 24.02
C VAL A 9 -1.99 8.95 22.63
N MET A 10 -1.15 8.73 21.62
CA MET A 10 -1.63 8.40 20.26
C MET A 10 -2.45 7.10 20.26
N GLN A 11 -2.00 6.07 21.02
CA GLN A 11 -2.69 4.78 21.10
C GLN A 11 -4.10 4.94 21.70
N GLU A 12 -4.23 5.69 22.78
CA GLU A 12 -5.51 5.96 23.42
C GLU A 12 -6.41 6.79 22.51
N TYR A 13 -5.86 7.81 21.87
CA TYR A 13 -6.60 8.65 20.92
C TYR A 13 -7.13 7.84 19.74
N LEU A 14 -6.27 7.03 19.09
CA LEU A 14 -6.68 6.15 17.98
C LEU A 14 -7.83 5.23 18.40
N ALA A 15 -7.71 4.57 19.56
CA ALA A 15 -8.74 3.67 20.07
C ALA A 15 -10.07 4.40 20.32
N VAL A 16 -10.04 5.63 20.85
CA VAL A 16 -11.23 6.45 21.04
C VAL A 16 -11.89 6.81 19.71
N GLN A 17 -11.09 7.25 18.70
CA GLN A 17 -11.65 7.60 17.39
C GLN A 17 -12.27 6.40 16.69
N LEU A 18 -11.62 5.23 16.71
CA LEU A 18 -12.17 4.02 16.12
C LEU A 18 -13.48 3.58 16.80
N LYS A 19 -13.55 3.63 18.14
CA LYS A 19 -14.79 3.35 18.88
C LYS A 19 -15.91 4.33 18.55
N ARG A 20 -15.60 5.63 18.40
CA ARG A 20 -16.56 6.65 17.99
C ARG A 20 -17.10 6.37 16.59
N LEU A 21 -16.23 6.09 15.63
CA LEU A 21 -16.62 5.72 14.27
C LEU A 21 -17.47 4.45 14.23
N ALA A 22 -17.15 3.45 15.08
CA ALA A 22 -17.96 2.24 15.20
C ALA A 22 -19.36 2.52 15.75
N ALA A 23 -19.47 3.40 16.75
CA ALA A 23 -20.75 3.80 17.33
C ALA A 23 -21.64 4.62 16.38
N ASP A 24 -21.05 5.20 15.32
CA ASP A 24 -21.75 5.97 14.28
C ASP A 24 -22.21 5.06 13.13
N GLY A 25 -22.94 3.97 13.46
CA GLY A 25 -23.59 3.09 12.50
C GLY A 25 -22.66 2.13 11.74
N ARG A 26 -21.38 2.01 12.13
CA ARG A 26 -20.41 1.09 11.51
C ARG A 26 -20.22 -0.16 12.35
N GLU A 27 -21.26 -0.97 12.40
CA GLU A 27 -21.23 -2.23 13.14
C GLU A 27 -20.03 -3.08 12.71
N ARG A 28 -19.33 -3.70 13.68
CA ARG A 28 -18.15 -4.54 13.48
C ARG A 28 -16.92 -3.82 12.90
N LEU A 29 -16.88 -2.47 12.85
CA LEU A 29 -15.72 -1.74 12.33
C LEU A 29 -14.42 -2.17 13.04
N LEU A 30 -14.43 -2.31 14.36
CA LEU A 30 -13.24 -2.67 15.15
C LEU A 30 -12.67 -4.05 14.79
N GLU A 31 -13.51 -4.95 14.26
CA GLU A 31 -13.09 -6.27 13.78
C GLU A 31 -12.64 -6.22 12.31
N SER A 32 -13.09 -5.24 11.54
CA SER A 32 -12.91 -5.13 10.09
C SER A 32 -11.78 -4.20 9.70
N VAL A 33 -11.28 -3.36 10.60
CA VAL A 33 -10.24 -2.36 10.33
C VAL A 33 -8.90 -2.75 10.92
N ALA A 34 -7.82 -2.42 10.21
CA ALA A 34 -6.44 -2.39 10.71
C ALA A 34 -5.82 -1.03 10.41
N VAL A 35 -5.03 -0.50 11.32
CA VAL A 35 -4.44 0.84 11.22
C VAL A 35 -3.00 0.83 11.71
N THR A 36 -2.12 1.50 10.98
CA THR A 36 -0.79 1.94 11.46
C THR A 36 -0.69 3.45 11.24
N TRP A 37 -0.44 4.18 12.32
CA TRP A 37 -0.38 5.64 12.31
C TRP A 37 0.91 6.11 12.97
N VAL A 38 1.74 6.86 12.23
CA VAL A 38 3.05 7.33 12.68
C VAL A 38 3.18 8.83 12.38
N ARG A 39 3.74 9.59 13.30
CA ARG A 39 4.08 11.01 13.18
C ARG A 39 5.57 11.22 13.33
N TYR A 40 6.08 12.26 12.69
CA TYR A 40 7.49 12.62 12.68
C TYR A 40 7.66 14.09 13.11
N ASP A 41 8.63 14.33 13.97
CA ASP A 41 8.90 15.69 14.50
C ASP A 41 9.75 16.54 13.53
N SER A 42 10.40 15.89 12.54
CA SER A 42 11.26 16.55 11.56
C SER A 42 10.58 16.66 10.20
N GLU A 43 10.76 17.77 9.51
CA GLU A 43 10.35 17.91 8.11
C GLU A 43 11.06 16.93 7.16
N THR A 44 12.27 16.52 7.53
CA THR A 44 13.09 15.54 6.80
C THR A 44 13.39 14.35 7.72
N PRO A 45 12.39 13.49 7.98
CA PRO A 45 12.57 12.38 8.91
C PRO A 45 13.52 11.33 8.35
N VAL A 46 14.22 10.66 9.24
CA VAL A 46 14.94 9.43 8.92
C VAL A 46 14.07 8.22 9.25
N ALA A 47 14.31 7.10 8.59
CA ALA A 47 13.57 5.87 8.85
C ALA A 47 13.69 5.45 10.32
N GLY A 48 12.57 5.10 10.93
CA GLY A 48 12.51 4.69 12.33
C GLY A 48 12.48 5.82 13.35
N SER A 49 12.49 7.09 12.92
CA SER A 49 12.45 8.24 13.84
C SER A 49 11.05 8.60 14.34
N GLY A 50 10.01 7.99 13.76
CA GLY A 50 8.62 8.31 14.06
C GLY A 50 8.14 7.80 15.42
N VAL A 51 7.07 8.43 15.92
CA VAL A 51 6.26 7.95 17.04
C VAL A 51 4.87 7.57 16.53
N GLY A 52 4.24 6.55 17.11
CA GLY A 52 3.00 6.10 16.51
C GLY A 52 2.14 5.18 17.36
N ALA A 53 1.00 4.83 16.78
CA ALA A 53 -0.01 3.95 17.34
C ALA A 53 -0.53 2.99 16.27
N ALA A 54 -1.11 1.89 16.72
CA ALA A 54 -1.63 0.89 15.80
C ALA A 54 -2.92 0.23 16.32
N TRP A 55 -3.69 -0.31 15.38
CA TRP A 55 -4.85 -1.16 15.66
C TRP A 55 -4.81 -2.36 14.74
N ALA A 56 -4.70 -3.56 15.30
CA ALA A 56 -4.64 -4.82 14.54
C ALA A 56 -3.65 -4.81 13.36
N ASP A 57 -2.54 -4.07 13.47
CA ASP A 57 -1.60 -3.74 12.41
C ASP A 57 -0.83 -4.93 11.85
N GLN A 58 -0.80 -6.06 12.58
CA GLN A 58 -0.19 -7.32 12.15
C GLN A 58 -1.19 -8.26 11.44
N ARG A 59 -2.46 -7.86 11.32
CA ARG A 59 -3.45 -8.68 10.63
C ARG A 59 -3.20 -8.72 9.14
N LEU A 60 -3.00 -9.92 8.59
CA LEU A 60 -2.89 -10.14 7.16
C LEU A 60 -4.23 -9.91 6.48
N MET A 61 -4.25 -9.03 5.50
CA MET A 61 -5.44 -8.69 4.71
C MET A 61 -5.08 -8.70 3.23
N TYR A 62 -6.08 -8.95 2.37
CA TYR A 62 -5.89 -8.80 0.94
C TYR A 62 -5.73 -7.30 0.60
N PRO A 63 -4.57 -6.86 0.07
CA PRO A 63 -4.24 -5.44 0.00
C PRO A 63 -4.91 -4.69 -1.17
N ALA A 64 -5.67 -5.37 -2.02
CA ALA A 64 -6.14 -4.80 -3.29
C ALA A 64 -4.99 -4.11 -4.03
N SER A 65 -5.18 -2.91 -4.58
CA SER A 65 -4.14 -2.19 -5.32
C SER A 65 -3.03 -1.57 -4.46
N VAL A 66 -3.10 -1.64 -3.14
CA VAL A 66 -1.99 -1.17 -2.28
C VAL A 66 -0.71 -2.00 -2.49
N VAL A 67 -0.83 -3.27 -2.90
CA VAL A 67 0.33 -4.12 -3.25
C VAL A 67 1.20 -3.52 -4.36
N LYS A 68 0.65 -2.65 -5.20
CA LYS A 68 1.37 -1.97 -6.29
C LYS A 68 2.51 -1.10 -5.80
N LEU A 69 2.44 -0.58 -4.55
CA LEU A 69 3.56 0.08 -3.89
C LEU A 69 4.78 -0.86 -3.80
N ILE A 70 4.57 -2.10 -3.36
CA ILE A 70 5.63 -3.10 -3.24
C ILE A 70 6.22 -3.43 -4.62
N TYR A 71 5.38 -3.62 -5.63
CA TYR A 71 5.86 -3.90 -7.00
C TYR A 71 6.64 -2.72 -7.58
N ALA A 72 6.20 -1.48 -7.34
CA ALA A 72 6.93 -0.31 -7.78
C ALA A 72 8.32 -0.20 -7.13
N MET A 73 8.42 -0.49 -5.83
CA MET A 73 9.70 -0.57 -5.14
C MET A 73 10.60 -1.67 -5.71
N ALA A 74 10.03 -2.85 -6.01
CA ALA A 74 10.76 -3.96 -6.60
C ALA A 74 11.28 -3.60 -8.00
N VAL A 75 10.49 -2.93 -8.85
CA VAL A 75 10.95 -2.47 -10.18
C VAL A 75 12.16 -1.55 -10.05
N GLU A 76 12.11 -0.55 -9.17
CA GLU A 76 13.26 0.35 -8.95
C GLU A 76 14.48 -0.40 -8.37
N ALA A 77 14.26 -1.41 -7.52
CA ALA A 77 15.35 -2.25 -7.02
C ALA A 77 15.98 -3.11 -8.11
N TRP A 78 15.19 -3.66 -9.04
CA TRP A 78 15.69 -4.43 -10.18
C TRP A 78 16.44 -3.55 -11.18
N LEU A 79 15.96 -2.34 -11.43
CA LEU A 79 16.66 -1.35 -12.25
C LEU A 79 18.02 -0.97 -11.67
N GLN A 80 18.13 -0.76 -10.36
CA GLN A 80 19.39 -0.45 -9.69
C GLN A 80 20.41 -1.61 -9.71
N ARG A 81 19.95 -2.83 -10.01
CA ARG A 81 20.76 -4.05 -10.10
C ARG A 81 20.97 -4.53 -11.52
N ASP A 82 20.59 -3.73 -12.50
CA ASP A 82 20.64 -4.08 -13.93
C ASP A 82 19.89 -5.39 -14.28
N LEU A 83 18.87 -5.75 -13.49
CA LEU A 83 18.02 -6.93 -13.73
C LEU A 83 16.88 -6.63 -14.69
N LEU A 84 16.53 -5.36 -14.87
CA LEU A 84 15.58 -4.87 -15.86
C LEU A 84 16.21 -3.73 -16.67
N PRO A 85 15.98 -3.69 -18.00
CA PRO A 85 16.39 -2.55 -18.81
C PRO A 85 15.48 -1.36 -18.50
N ASP A 86 16.07 -0.18 -18.31
CA ASP A 86 15.30 1.06 -18.21
C ASP A 86 14.84 1.51 -19.61
N GLY A 87 13.56 1.80 -19.75
CA GLY A 87 12.98 2.20 -21.03
C GLY A 87 11.63 2.88 -20.89
N ALA A 88 11.23 3.59 -21.94
CA ALA A 88 10.00 4.39 -21.95
C ALA A 88 8.74 3.55 -21.64
N GLU A 89 8.68 2.32 -22.15
CA GLU A 89 7.54 1.42 -21.91
C GLU A 89 7.45 0.97 -20.45
N LEU A 90 8.58 0.60 -19.83
CA LEU A 90 8.64 0.27 -18.40
C LEU A 90 8.21 1.46 -17.54
N ARG A 91 8.70 2.66 -17.87
CA ARG A 91 8.36 3.89 -17.15
C ARG A 91 6.88 4.27 -17.32
N ARG A 92 6.30 4.04 -18.51
CA ARG A 92 4.87 4.20 -18.75
C ARG A 92 4.05 3.22 -17.90
N ALA A 93 4.41 1.95 -17.91
CA ALA A 93 3.72 0.93 -17.10
C ALA A 93 3.80 1.23 -15.60
N MET A 94 4.96 1.72 -15.10
CA MET A 94 5.12 2.15 -13.71
C MET A 94 4.16 3.30 -13.37
N ARG A 95 4.04 4.29 -14.24
CA ARG A 95 3.10 5.40 -14.04
C ARG A 95 1.66 4.88 -14.03
N ASP A 96 1.26 4.14 -15.04
CA ASP A 96 -0.11 3.64 -15.19
C ASP A 96 -0.50 2.72 -14.01
N MET A 97 0.46 1.90 -13.49
CA MET A 97 0.24 1.07 -12.30
C MET A 97 -0.01 1.90 -11.03
N ILE A 98 0.72 2.99 -10.82
CA ILE A 98 0.64 3.75 -9.56
C ILE A 98 -0.35 4.91 -9.68
N ALA A 99 -0.28 5.73 -10.72
CA ALA A 99 -1.15 6.89 -10.89
C ALA A 99 -2.59 6.46 -11.20
N ASP A 100 -2.76 5.60 -12.21
CA ASP A 100 -4.09 5.18 -12.69
C ASP A 100 -4.55 3.86 -12.07
N SER A 101 -3.72 3.27 -11.24
CA SER A 101 -3.99 1.96 -10.62
C SER A 101 -4.29 0.83 -11.63
N SER A 102 -3.73 0.90 -12.85
CA SER A 102 -3.94 -0.07 -13.93
C SER A 102 -3.57 -1.50 -13.51
N ASN A 103 -4.49 -2.45 -13.72
CA ASN A 103 -4.25 -3.87 -13.50
C ASN A 103 -3.44 -4.49 -14.64
N ASP A 104 -3.61 -4.01 -15.87
CA ASP A 104 -2.85 -4.48 -17.03
C ASP A 104 -1.36 -4.11 -16.89
N ALA A 105 -1.08 -2.86 -16.52
CA ALA A 105 0.28 -2.42 -16.21
C ALA A 105 0.88 -3.22 -15.04
N THR A 106 0.11 -3.50 -14.00
CA THR A 106 0.54 -4.36 -12.89
C THR A 106 0.89 -5.76 -13.37
N GLY A 107 0.05 -6.33 -14.25
CA GLY A 107 0.28 -7.66 -14.84
C GLY A 107 1.60 -7.73 -15.60
N LEU A 108 1.88 -6.74 -16.46
CA LEU A 108 3.14 -6.61 -17.18
C LEU A 108 4.33 -6.53 -16.22
N LEU A 109 4.25 -5.64 -15.21
CA LEU A 109 5.36 -5.43 -14.29
C LEU A 109 5.65 -6.66 -13.41
N VAL A 110 4.62 -7.39 -12.97
CA VAL A 110 4.80 -8.65 -12.25
C VAL A 110 5.49 -9.70 -13.14
N ASP A 111 5.10 -9.79 -14.43
CA ASP A 111 5.77 -10.69 -15.36
C ASP A 111 7.25 -10.32 -15.59
N LEU A 112 7.55 -9.03 -15.74
CA LEU A 112 8.93 -8.55 -15.88
C LEU A 112 9.77 -8.81 -14.62
N LEU A 113 9.21 -8.52 -13.43
CA LEU A 113 9.89 -8.74 -12.14
C LEU A 113 10.23 -10.20 -11.88
N THR A 114 9.43 -11.11 -12.42
CA THR A 114 9.52 -12.53 -12.08
C THR A 114 10.01 -13.40 -13.24
N GLY A 115 10.10 -12.84 -14.46
CA GLY A 115 10.43 -13.61 -15.67
C GLY A 115 9.35 -14.65 -16.02
N THR A 116 8.11 -14.47 -15.55
CA THR A 116 7.01 -15.41 -15.77
C THR A 116 5.94 -14.79 -16.67
N THR A 117 5.07 -15.60 -17.22
CA THR A 117 3.90 -15.17 -17.99
C THR A 117 2.68 -15.97 -17.60
N SER A 118 1.49 -15.40 -17.81
CA SER A 118 0.23 -16.15 -17.78
C SER A 118 0.17 -17.13 -18.95
N GLY A 119 -0.72 -18.13 -18.87
CA GLY A 119 -0.92 -19.11 -19.92
C GLY A 119 -1.60 -20.40 -19.43
N PRO A 120 -1.66 -21.46 -20.26
CA PRO A 120 -2.17 -22.76 -19.86
C PRO A 120 -1.43 -23.34 -18.66
N SER A 121 -2.04 -24.29 -17.97
CA SER A 121 -1.40 -24.99 -16.85
C SER A 121 -0.09 -25.64 -17.27
N LEU A 122 0.91 -25.60 -16.38
CA LEU A 122 2.21 -26.26 -16.53
C LEU A 122 2.25 -27.50 -15.64
N GLN A 123 3.20 -28.39 -15.94
CA GLN A 123 3.47 -29.61 -15.16
C GLN A 123 4.99 -29.82 -15.01
N GLY A 124 5.38 -30.63 -14.02
CA GLY A 124 6.76 -31.02 -13.77
C GLY A 124 7.69 -29.85 -13.50
N GLU A 125 8.95 -29.98 -13.93
CA GLU A 125 10.01 -28.96 -13.69
C GLU A 125 9.62 -27.55 -14.17
N GLY A 126 8.90 -27.43 -15.29
CA GLY A 126 8.44 -26.15 -15.80
C GLY A 126 7.46 -25.44 -14.84
N TRP A 127 6.62 -26.21 -14.16
CA TRP A 127 5.71 -25.70 -13.13
C TRP A 127 6.47 -25.26 -11.87
N GLU A 128 7.40 -26.09 -11.41
CA GLU A 128 8.22 -25.82 -10.23
C GLU A 128 9.05 -24.54 -10.43
N LEU A 129 9.73 -24.42 -11.58
CA LEU A 129 10.50 -23.22 -11.92
C LEU A 129 9.62 -21.97 -11.97
N TRP A 130 8.44 -22.05 -12.62
CA TRP A 130 7.52 -20.94 -12.72
C TRP A 130 7.06 -20.46 -11.32
N GLN A 131 6.77 -21.39 -10.41
CA GLN A 131 6.39 -21.07 -9.04
C GLN A 131 7.52 -20.39 -8.24
N LEU A 132 8.75 -20.87 -8.39
CA LEU A 132 9.93 -20.25 -7.76
C LEU A 132 10.11 -18.82 -8.26
N GLN A 133 10.10 -18.63 -9.57
CA GLN A 133 10.23 -17.30 -10.17
C GLN A 133 9.12 -16.36 -9.74
N ARG A 134 7.87 -16.82 -9.67
CA ARG A 134 6.72 -16.00 -9.25
C ARG A 134 6.86 -15.47 -7.81
N ARG A 135 7.68 -16.09 -6.97
CA ARG A 135 7.95 -15.67 -5.59
C ARG A 135 9.16 -14.74 -5.43
N LEU A 136 9.84 -14.34 -6.50
CA LEU A 136 11.05 -13.50 -6.42
C LEU A 136 10.85 -12.19 -5.65
N VAL A 137 9.67 -11.55 -5.74
CA VAL A 137 9.37 -10.36 -4.96
C VAL A 137 9.29 -10.68 -3.46
N ASN A 138 8.69 -11.81 -3.08
CA ASN A 138 8.67 -12.25 -1.68
C ASN A 138 10.08 -12.53 -1.15
N ASP A 139 10.93 -13.15 -1.96
CA ASP A 139 12.30 -13.46 -1.55
C ASP A 139 13.14 -12.19 -1.40
N TRP A 140 12.93 -11.20 -2.27
CA TRP A 140 13.53 -9.89 -2.12
C TRP A 140 13.08 -9.19 -0.84
N LEU A 141 11.79 -9.24 -0.50
CA LEU A 141 11.24 -8.66 0.75
C LEU A 141 11.85 -9.32 1.99
N LYS A 142 12.00 -10.65 2.01
CA LYS A 142 12.67 -11.38 3.10
C LYS A 142 14.12 -10.93 3.31
N GLY A 143 14.79 -10.50 2.23
CA GLY A 143 16.16 -9.99 2.30
C GLY A 143 16.33 -8.73 3.17
N PHE A 144 15.26 -7.99 3.46
CA PHE A 144 15.31 -6.85 4.39
C PHE A 144 15.39 -7.27 5.85
N GLN A 145 15.01 -8.49 6.18
CA GLN A 145 14.95 -9.00 7.56
C GLN A 145 14.08 -8.12 8.48
N TRP A 146 13.03 -7.53 7.91
CA TRP A 146 12.05 -6.76 8.65
C TRP A 146 10.95 -7.67 9.19
N PRO A 147 10.74 -7.72 10.52
CA PRO A 147 9.70 -8.59 11.09
C PRO A 147 8.30 -8.34 10.50
N GLU A 148 8.00 -7.11 10.09
CA GLU A 148 6.73 -6.75 9.48
C GLU A 148 6.50 -7.44 8.13
N LEU A 149 7.57 -7.93 7.47
CA LEU A 149 7.52 -8.62 6.17
C LEU A 149 7.49 -10.15 6.28
N ASP A 150 7.63 -10.73 7.47
CA ASP A 150 7.79 -12.19 7.63
C ASP A 150 6.59 -12.99 7.10
N ALA A 151 5.38 -12.46 7.24
CA ALA A 151 4.14 -13.15 6.87
C ALA A 151 3.50 -12.64 5.58
N VAL A 152 4.06 -11.59 4.94
CA VAL A 152 3.43 -10.99 3.75
C VAL A 152 3.59 -11.87 2.51
N ASN A 153 2.68 -11.70 1.57
CA ASN A 153 2.73 -12.37 0.27
C ASN A 153 2.44 -11.37 -0.86
N CYS A 154 3.41 -11.20 -1.77
CA CYS A 154 3.34 -10.31 -2.92
C CYS A 154 3.81 -11.05 -4.15
N CYS A 155 2.96 -11.92 -4.70
CA CYS A 155 3.33 -12.80 -5.82
C CYS A 155 2.23 -12.93 -6.89
N GLN A 156 1.13 -12.19 -6.75
CA GLN A 156 0.02 -12.26 -7.68
C GLN A 156 -0.17 -10.94 -8.44
N LYS A 157 -0.58 -11.06 -9.70
CA LYS A 157 -1.15 -9.94 -10.45
C LYS A 157 -2.44 -9.46 -9.78
N THR A 158 -2.84 -8.23 -10.06
CA THR A 158 -4.17 -7.72 -9.66
C THR A 158 -5.16 -8.01 -10.79
N TRP A 159 -6.14 -8.85 -10.52
CA TRP A 159 -7.10 -9.32 -11.51
C TRP A 159 -8.42 -8.54 -11.41
N GLY A 160 -9.02 -8.23 -12.56
CA GLY A 160 -10.41 -7.74 -12.62
C GLY A 160 -11.40 -8.88 -12.37
N ASP A 161 -11.31 -9.93 -13.22
CA ASP A 161 -12.26 -11.05 -13.21
C ASP A 161 -11.71 -12.31 -12.52
N GLY A 162 -10.45 -12.27 -12.07
CA GLY A 162 -9.77 -13.40 -11.44
C GLY A 162 -8.70 -14.04 -12.34
N PRO A 163 -7.81 -14.86 -11.76
CA PRO A 163 -6.74 -15.52 -12.50
C PRO A 163 -7.25 -16.67 -13.38
N TYR A 164 -6.55 -16.92 -14.49
CA TYR A 164 -6.82 -18.00 -15.44
C TYR A 164 -5.61 -18.94 -15.57
N GLY A 165 -5.84 -20.16 -16.07
CA GLY A 165 -4.80 -21.13 -16.38
C GLY A 165 -3.82 -21.37 -15.22
N ARG A 166 -2.51 -21.30 -15.50
CA ARG A 166 -1.46 -21.52 -14.48
C ARG A 166 -1.54 -20.53 -13.31
N GLU A 167 -1.99 -19.31 -13.56
CA GLU A 167 -2.21 -18.31 -12.50
C GLU A 167 -3.30 -18.77 -11.53
N ARG A 168 -4.41 -19.36 -12.04
CA ARG A 168 -5.48 -19.91 -11.21
C ARG A 168 -5.01 -21.09 -10.38
N VAL A 169 -4.23 -21.98 -11.00
CA VAL A 169 -3.64 -23.14 -10.29
C VAL A 169 -2.71 -22.67 -9.18
N PHE A 170 -1.86 -21.67 -9.47
CA PHE A 170 -0.95 -21.10 -8.48
C PHE A 170 -1.66 -20.34 -7.37
N TYR A 171 -2.76 -19.66 -7.69
CA TYR A 171 -3.56 -18.92 -6.71
C TYR A 171 -4.05 -19.83 -5.58
N GLY A 172 -4.34 -21.09 -5.92
CA GLY A 172 -4.76 -22.13 -5.00
C GLY A 172 -6.27 -22.13 -4.75
N GLU A 173 -6.81 -23.29 -4.34
CA GLU A 173 -8.22 -23.43 -4.01
C GLU A 173 -8.59 -22.71 -2.71
N ALA A 174 -7.73 -22.75 -1.71
CA ALA A 174 -7.86 -22.03 -0.47
C ALA A 174 -7.23 -20.62 -0.50
N LEU A 175 -6.88 -20.12 -1.71
CA LEU A 175 -6.28 -18.81 -1.94
C LEU A 175 -4.88 -18.64 -1.30
N GLU A 176 -4.12 -19.73 -1.19
CA GLU A 176 -2.85 -19.83 -0.46
C GLU A 176 -1.79 -18.84 -0.97
N ASN A 177 -1.82 -18.54 -2.26
CA ASN A 177 -0.89 -17.58 -2.86
C ASN A 177 -1.58 -16.23 -3.20
N ARG A 178 -2.71 -15.90 -2.58
CA ARG A 178 -3.29 -14.57 -2.70
C ARG A 178 -2.36 -13.52 -2.09
N ASN A 179 -2.26 -12.34 -2.71
CA ASN A 179 -1.53 -11.24 -2.10
C ASN A 179 -2.08 -10.95 -0.71
N ALA A 180 -1.19 -10.77 0.25
CA ALA A 180 -1.51 -10.47 1.64
C ALA A 180 -0.49 -9.49 2.22
N LEU A 181 -0.96 -8.40 2.78
CA LEU A 181 -0.16 -7.39 3.49
C LEU A 181 -0.77 -7.10 4.86
N THR A 182 0.06 -6.55 5.73
CA THR A 182 -0.35 -5.91 6.97
C THR A 182 -0.24 -4.39 6.83
N THR A 183 -0.94 -3.61 7.65
CA THR A 183 -0.74 -2.16 7.67
C THR A 183 0.64 -1.78 8.17
N ALA A 184 1.23 -2.56 9.09
CA ALA A 184 2.60 -2.36 9.55
C ALA A 184 3.63 -2.54 8.42
N ALA A 185 3.54 -3.63 7.65
CA ALA A 185 4.43 -3.87 6.51
C ALA A 185 4.31 -2.78 5.44
N THR A 186 3.08 -2.41 5.13
CA THR A 186 2.79 -1.36 4.13
C THR A 186 3.31 0.01 4.59
N ALA A 187 3.11 0.34 5.86
CA ALA A 187 3.58 1.59 6.45
C ALA A 187 5.11 1.67 6.42
N ARG A 188 5.80 0.59 6.81
CA ARG A 188 7.26 0.54 6.75
C ARG A 188 7.80 0.65 5.32
N ALA A 189 7.14 0.02 4.35
CA ALA A 189 7.50 0.15 2.94
C ALA A 189 7.33 1.59 2.43
N LEU A 190 6.23 2.26 2.78
CA LEU A 190 6.00 3.65 2.40
C LEU A 190 7.00 4.59 3.10
N GLU A 191 7.27 4.41 4.41
CA GLU A 191 8.32 5.15 5.11
C GLU A 191 9.65 5.02 4.38
N ALA A 192 10.05 3.80 4.00
CA ALA A 192 11.31 3.56 3.33
C ALA A 192 11.45 4.32 1.99
N VAL A 193 10.35 4.49 1.24
CA VAL A 193 10.30 5.32 0.03
C VAL A 193 10.41 6.81 0.37
N MET A 194 9.71 7.24 1.42
CA MET A 194 9.65 8.66 1.79
C MET A 194 10.94 9.17 2.45
N THR A 195 11.75 8.27 3.01
CA THR A 195 12.99 8.57 3.74
C THR A 195 14.27 8.11 3.03
N ASP A 196 14.17 7.65 1.78
CA ASP A 196 15.31 7.12 0.99
C ASP A 196 16.07 5.95 1.67
N ALA A 197 15.36 5.11 2.46
CA ALA A 197 16.01 4.14 3.34
C ALA A 197 16.45 2.84 2.66
N VAL A 198 15.84 2.43 1.54
CA VAL A 198 16.08 1.11 0.90
C VAL A 198 16.44 1.17 -0.56
N LEU A 199 16.18 2.28 -1.22
CA LEU A 199 16.48 2.54 -2.61
C LEU A 199 17.32 3.81 -2.72
N SER A 200 18.00 4.02 -3.85
CA SER A 200 18.73 5.26 -4.07
C SER A 200 17.79 6.47 -4.03
N PRO A 201 18.28 7.65 -3.58
CA PRO A 201 17.46 8.85 -3.55
C PRO A 201 16.78 9.21 -4.89
N PRO A 202 17.43 9.04 -6.08
CA PRO A 202 16.75 9.22 -7.35
C PRO A 202 15.59 8.25 -7.60
N ALA A 203 15.72 6.97 -7.19
CA ALA A 203 14.66 5.97 -7.31
C ALA A 203 13.49 6.29 -6.39
N CYS A 204 13.75 6.60 -5.12
CA CYS A 204 12.73 7.03 -4.18
C CYS A 204 12.02 8.31 -4.66
N LYS A 205 12.77 9.26 -5.23
CA LYS A 205 12.16 10.47 -5.81
C LYS A 205 11.17 10.11 -6.92
N ARG A 206 11.53 9.22 -7.84
CA ARG A 206 10.61 8.77 -8.90
C ARG A 206 9.35 8.13 -8.33
N LEU A 207 9.48 7.29 -7.30
CA LEU A 207 8.33 6.70 -6.63
C LEU A 207 7.46 7.75 -5.94
N ARG A 208 8.06 8.73 -5.25
CA ARG A 208 7.32 9.86 -4.66
C ARG A 208 6.59 10.68 -5.72
N ASP A 209 7.22 10.93 -6.89
CA ASP A 209 6.57 11.66 -7.99
C ASP A 209 5.32 10.89 -8.51
N LEU A 210 5.37 9.55 -8.56
CA LEU A 210 4.23 8.70 -8.96
C LEU A 210 3.14 8.61 -7.88
N LEU A 211 3.51 8.67 -6.61
CA LEU A 211 2.57 8.58 -5.47
C LEU A 211 1.91 9.92 -5.16
N ALA A 212 2.43 11.04 -5.67
CA ALA A 212 1.90 12.38 -5.40
C ALA A 212 0.46 12.51 -5.89
N ARG A 213 -0.42 13.04 -5.03
CA ARG A 213 -1.84 13.25 -5.32
C ARG A 213 -2.22 14.70 -5.16
N SER A 214 -3.01 15.21 -6.10
CA SER A 214 -3.57 16.55 -5.99
C SER A 214 -4.81 16.55 -5.09
N LEU A 215 -4.86 17.50 -4.18
CA LEU A 215 -6.05 17.77 -3.36
C LEU A 215 -6.95 18.86 -3.97
N ALA A 216 -6.53 19.48 -5.10
CA ALA A 216 -7.34 20.47 -5.79
C ALA A 216 -8.59 19.82 -6.42
N SER A 217 -9.77 20.36 -6.10
CA SER A 217 -11.07 19.81 -6.54
C SER A 217 -11.17 19.66 -8.05
N GLU A 218 -10.71 20.65 -8.80
CA GLU A 218 -10.76 20.65 -10.26
C GLU A 218 -9.94 19.48 -10.85
N GLN A 219 -8.73 19.22 -10.32
CA GLN A 219 -7.88 18.13 -10.78
C GLN A 219 -8.45 16.76 -10.42
N ARG A 220 -9.04 16.64 -9.21
CA ARG A 220 -9.69 15.40 -8.78
C ARG A 220 -10.90 15.05 -9.64
N GLN A 221 -11.72 16.05 -9.99
CA GLN A 221 -12.91 15.85 -10.84
C GLN A 221 -12.54 15.49 -12.28
N ALA A 222 -11.39 15.95 -12.76
CA ALA A 222 -10.87 15.63 -14.09
C ALA A 222 -10.19 14.25 -14.16
N ASP A 223 -9.87 13.64 -13.04
CA ASP A 223 -9.18 12.34 -12.96
C ASP A 223 -10.19 11.20 -12.78
N PRO A 224 -10.44 10.37 -13.82
CA PRO A 224 -11.36 9.24 -13.71
C PRO A 224 -10.86 8.15 -12.76
N GLU A 225 -9.56 8.09 -12.49
CA GLU A 225 -8.91 7.12 -11.60
C GLU A 225 -8.56 7.76 -10.23
N ASN A 226 -9.32 8.78 -9.84
CA ASN A 226 -9.12 9.53 -8.61
C ASN A 226 -8.97 8.63 -7.38
N GLN A 227 -7.82 8.71 -6.72
CA GLN A 227 -7.50 7.96 -5.51
C GLN A 227 -7.50 8.85 -4.25
N VAL A 228 -8.24 9.94 -4.25
CA VAL A 228 -8.39 10.88 -3.12
C VAL A 228 -9.80 10.85 -2.57
N ASP A 229 -10.83 10.97 -3.42
CA ASP A 229 -12.23 10.98 -3.00
C ASP A 229 -12.65 9.61 -2.47
N GLY A 230 -13.21 9.59 -1.26
CA GLY A 230 -13.52 8.35 -0.54
C GLY A 230 -12.31 7.64 0.08
N PHE A 231 -11.12 8.24 0.04
CA PHE A 231 -9.88 7.75 0.64
C PHE A 231 -9.31 8.76 1.66
N LEU A 232 -8.15 8.46 2.24
CA LEU A 232 -7.58 9.29 3.32
C LEU A 232 -7.38 10.75 2.91
N GLY A 233 -6.99 10.99 1.65
CA GLY A 233 -6.74 12.32 1.12
C GLY A 233 -7.93 13.27 1.21
N ALA A 234 -9.18 12.78 1.07
CA ALA A 234 -10.38 13.61 1.16
C ALA A 234 -10.64 14.18 2.56
N GLY A 235 -10.00 13.61 3.59
CA GLY A 235 -10.13 14.10 4.97
C GLY A 235 -9.07 15.12 5.38
N LEU A 236 -8.05 15.36 4.54
CA LEU A 236 -6.93 16.21 4.91
C LEU A 236 -7.27 17.71 4.82
N PRO A 237 -6.62 18.56 5.66
CA PRO A 237 -6.76 19.99 5.58
C PRO A 237 -6.34 20.55 4.20
N GLN A 238 -6.95 21.65 3.81
CA GLN A 238 -6.58 22.36 2.59
C GLN A 238 -5.10 22.79 2.63
N GLY A 239 -4.39 22.66 1.51
CA GLY A 239 -2.97 23.00 1.41
C GLY A 239 -2.03 21.87 1.83
N SER A 240 -2.55 20.73 2.29
CA SER A 240 -1.74 19.54 2.54
C SER A 240 -1.10 19.04 1.25
N ARG A 241 0.07 18.41 1.38
CA ARG A 241 0.73 17.66 0.32
C ARG A 241 0.55 16.17 0.61
N LEU A 242 0.11 15.41 -0.37
CA LEU A 242 -0.25 14.00 -0.23
C LEU A 242 0.54 13.11 -1.19
N TRP A 243 1.02 11.99 -0.67
CA TRP A 243 1.53 10.83 -1.41
C TRP A 243 0.78 9.61 -0.95
N SER A 244 0.09 8.91 -1.85
CA SER A 244 -0.70 7.75 -1.43
C SER A 244 -0.82 6.70 -2.52
N LYS A 245 -1.20 5.49 -2.07
CA LYS A 245 -1.66 4.41 -2.91
C LYS A 245 -2.92 3.79 -2.33
N ALA A 246 -4.03 4.04 -2.97
CA ALA A 246 -5.32 3.45 -2.62
C ALA A 246 -5.48 2.02 -3.16
N GLY A 247 -6.34 1.26 -2.53
CA GLY A 247 -6.76 -0.07 -2.95
C GLY A 247 -8.24 -0.29 -2.67
N TRP A 248 -8.99 -0.69 -3.69
CA TRP A 248 -10.42 -0.85 -3.57
C TRP A 248 -10.93 -2.05 -4.37
N MET A 249 -11.93 -2.73 -3.83
CA MET A 249 -12.75 -3.76 -4.45
C MET A 249 -14.05 -3.96 -3.67
N SER A 250 -14.90 -4.89 -4.11
CA SER A 250 -16.23 -5.14 -3.50
C SER A 250 -16.21 -5.50 -2.00
N GLN A 251 -15.08 -5.95 -1.46
CA GLN A 251 -14.91 -6.38 -0.07
C GLN A 251 -13.75 -5.67 0.63
N ALA A 252 -13.19 -4.61 0.06
CA ALA A 252 -12.05 -3.91 0.63
C ALA A 252 -11.99 -2.45 0.18
N ARG A 253 -11.66 -1.55 1.10
CA ARG A 253 -11.29 -0.16 0.84
C ARG A 253 -10.10 0.20 1.73
N HIS A 254 -8.97 0.43 1.11
CA HIS A 254 -7.67 0.61 1.76
C HIS A 254 -7.00 1.86 1.26
N ASP A 255 -6.17 2.46 2.10
CA ASP A 255 -5.23 3.48 1.65
C ASP A 255 -3.95 3.45 2.49
N ALA A 256 -2.84 3.76 1.82
CA ALA A 256 -1.54 3.97 2.43
C ALA A 256 -1.08 5.38 2.04
N ALA A 257 -1.06 6.28 3.02
CA ALA A 257 -0.85 7.70 2.80
C ALA A 257 0.30 8.25 3.66
N TRP A 258 1.09 9.12 3.04
CA TRP A 258 2.01 10.03 3.68
C TRP A 258 1.58 11.45 3.34
N TRP A 259 1.44 12.32 4.33
CA TRP A 259 1.10 13.71 4.05
C TRP A 259 1.87 14.67 4.94
N ARG A 260 1.87 15.93 4.53
CA ARG A 260 2.32 17.08 5.30
C ARG A 260 1.28 18.18 5.18
N THR A 261 0.90 18.77 6.30
CA THR A 261 0.18 20.04 6.35
C THR A 261 1.15 21.20 6.25
N LEU A 262 0.66 22.42 6.04
CA LEU A 262 1.52 23.60 5.92
C LEU A 262 2.29 23.90 7.23
N ASP A 263 1.66 23.60 8.36
CA ASP A 263 2.13 23.96 9.70
C ASP A 263 2.50 22.75 10.55
N ASP A 264 2.58 21.54 9.94
CA ASP A 264 2.77 20.31 10.70
C ASP A 264 3.83 19.40 10.10
N SER A 265 4.35 18.53 10.96
CA SER A 265 5.32 17.51 10.62
C SER A 265 4.69 16.38 9.79
N PRO A 266 5.50 15.60 9.05
CA PRO A 266 4.96 14.50 8.25
C PRO A 266 4.19 13.49 9.08
N THR A 267 3.12 12.97 8.48
CA THR A 267 2.32 11.88 9.04
C THR A 267 2.19 10.76 8.03
N LEU A 268 2.35 9.54 8.51
CA LEU A 268 2.13 8.29 7.80
C LEU A 268 0.90 7.59 8.39
N LEU A 269 -0.06 7.25 7.55
CA LEU A 269 -1.25 6.52 7.96
C LEU A 269 -1.57 5.44 6.92
N VAL A 270 -1.67 4.21 7.38
CA VAL A 270 -2.15 3.09 6.57
C VAL A 270 -3.41 2.54 7.22
N VAL A 271 -4.48 2.45 6.43
CA VAL A 271 -5.76 1.91 6.87
C VAL A 271 -6.20 0.82 5.90
N PHE A 272 -6.41 -0.38 6.42
CA PHE A 272 -7.05 -1.46 5.70
C PHE A 272 -8.42 -1.72 6.32
N SER A 273 -9.45 -1.84 5.49
CA SER A 273 -10.81 -2.17 5.96
C SER A 273 -11.45 -3.21 5.05
N GLU A 274 -11.99 -4.26 5.65
CA GLU A 274 -12.58 -5.42 4.97
C GLU A 274 -14.09 -5.50 5.18
N GLY A 275 -14.75 -6.15 4.24
CA GLY A 275 -16.19 -6.39 4.23
C GLY A 275 -16.94 -5.41 3.33
N ALA A 276 -18.08 -5.86 2.78
CA ALA A 276 -18.87 -5.10 1.82
C ALA A 276 -19.37 -3.75 2.36
N ALA A 277 -19.63 -3.65 3.67
CA ALA A 277 -20.02 -2.40 4.31
C ALA A 277 -18.88 -1.37 4.26
N CYS A 278 -17.67 -1.76 4.70
CA CYS A 278 -16.49 -0.89 4.65
C CYS A 278 -16.08 -0.54 3.22
N ALA A 279 -16.19 -1.50 2.28
CA ALA A 279 -15.86 -1.26 0.88
C ALA A 279 -16.73 -0.18 0.22
N LYS A 280 -17.98 -0.06 0.65
CA LYS A 280 -18.95 0.92 0.14
C LYS A 280 -18.95 2.25 0.91
N ASP A 281 -18.35 2.27 2.10
CA ASP A 281 -18.32 3.46 2.94
C ASP A 281 -17.19 4.41 2.49
N GLU A 282 -17.55 5.39 1.68
CA GLU A 282 -16.65 6.42 1.17
C GLU A 282 -16.33 7.50 2.21
N THR A 283 -16.95 7.45 3.39
CA THR A 283 -16.75 8.43 4.45
C THR A 283 -15.81 7.95 5.55
N LEU A 284 -15.64 6.64 5.74
CA LEU A 284 -14.83 6.05 6.80
C LEU A 284 -13.38 6.56 6.79
N LEU A 285 -12.68 6.39 5.65
CA LEU A 285 -11.27 6.77 5.55
C LEU A 285 -11.07 8.28 5.65
N PRO A 286 -11.86 9.12 4.94
CA PRO A 286 -11.81 10.58 5.12
C PRO A 286 -12.05 11.05 6.55
N GLU A 287 -13.04 10.49 7.25
CA GLU A 287 -13.34 10.86 8.64
C GLU A 287 -12.20 10.49 9.57
N LEU A 288 -11.64 9.28 9.44
CA LEU A 288 -10.50 8.87 10.24
C LEU A 288 -9.27 9.76 9.98
N ALA A 289 -8.96 10.05 8.72
CA ALA A 289 -7.86 10.95 8.37
C ALA A 289 -8.04 12.35 8.97
N ARG A 290 -9.26 12.92 8.91
CA ARG A 290 -9.56 14.23 9.48
C ARG A 290 -9.34 14.25 11.00
N GLN A 291 -9.80 13.20 11.70
CA GLN A 291 -9.64 13.10 13.14
C GLN A 291 -8.17 12.97 13.54
N LEU A 292 -7.41 12.10 12.86
CA LEU A 292 -6.01 11.89 13.18
C LEU A 292 -5.10 13.07 12.75
N ALA A 293 -5.45 13.78 11.67
CA ALA A 293 -4.77 15.01 11.28
C ALA A 293 -5.02 16.17 12.26
N ALA A 294 -6.12 16.17 12.98
CA ALA A 294 -6.43 17.18 14.00
C ALA A 294 -5.79 16.90 15.38
N PHE A 295 -5.11 15.75 15.54
CA PHE A 295 -4.45 15.39 16.79
C PHE A 295 -3.26 16.35 17.06
N GLN A 296 -3.30 16.98 18.22
CA GLN A 296 -2.21 17.82 18.75
C GLN A 296 -1.62 17.14 19.99
N CYS A 297 -0.30 17.05 20.04
CA CYS A 297 0.43 16.56 21.22
C CYS A 297 0.49 17.65 22.32
#